data_9a73aa1a3cd3410118835f537a75ba38
#
_entry.id   9a73aa1a3cd3410118835f537a75ba38
#
_cell.length_a   1.000
_cell.length_b   1.000
_cell.length_c   1.000
_cell.angle_alpha   90.00
_cell.angle_beta   90.00
_cell.angle_gamma   90.00
#
_symmetry.space_group_name_H-M   'P 1'
#
loop_
_entity.id
_entity.type
_entity.pdbx_description
1 polymer ?
#
loop_
_entity_poly.entity_id
_entity_poly.type
_entity_poly.pdbx_seq_one_letter_code
_entity_poly.pdbx_strand_id
1 'polypeptide(L)'
;MNTVNEVVNTSFKSNEQLEPNPAPSSAQIIGAEILVRALAEEGVEYVWGYPGGSVLYIYDEIHKQEKFEHILVRHEQGAVHAADGFARASGKVGVALVTSGPGVTNAVTGIATAYMDSVPL
;
A
#
# COMPACT_ATOMS: atom_id res chain seq x y z
N MET A 1 32.36 -18.60 -31.49
CA MET A 1 32.32 -18.13 -30.10
C MET A 1 32.10 -16.62 -30.07
N ASN A 2 30.93 -16.13 -30.46
CA ASN A 2 30.63 -14.67 -30.51
C ASN A 2 29.12 -14.43 -30.52
N THR A 3 28.36 -15.10 -29.67
CA THR A 3 26.87 -14.96 -29.68
C THR A 3 26.27 -14.53 -28.35
N VAL A 4 27.04 -14.36 -27.28
CA VAL A 4 26.52 -13.97 -25.98
C VAL A 4 26.65 -12.47 -25.74
N ASN A 5 27.56 -11.78 -26.39
CA ASN A 5 27.76 -10.33 -26.22
C ASN A 5 26.85 -9.45 -27.09
N GLU A 6 26.17 -9.97 -28.09
CA GLU A 6 25.26 -9.18 -28.93
C GLU A 6 23.84 -9.07 -28.32
N VAL A 7 23.42 -10.01 -27.48
CA VAL A 7 22.09 -10.00 -26.89
C VAL A 7 21.97 -9.03 -25.71
N VAL A 8 23.09 -8.71 -25.05
CA VAL A 8 23.09 -7.82 -23.90
C VAL A 8 23.08 -6.33 -24.30
N ASN A 9 23.49 -6.02 -25.52
CA ASN A 9 23.65 -4.61 -25.96
C ASN A 9 22.43 -4.00 -26.66
N THR A 10 21.35 -4.76 -26.86
CA THR A 10 20.12 -4.25 -27.49
C THR A 10 19.02 -3.86 -26.49
N SER A 11 19.23 -4.09 -25.20
CA SER A 11 18.22 -3.82 -24.16
C SER A 11 18.41 -2.54 -23.36
N PHE A 12 19.49 -1.80 -23.60
CA PHE A 12 19.71 -0.48 -23.00
C PHE A 12 19.75 0.60 -24.08
N LYS A 13 18.63 0.87 -24.73
CA LYS A 13 18.41 2.20 -25.30
C LYS A 13 18.17 3.15 -24.14
N SER A 14 19.27 3.79 -23.75
CA SER A 14 19.32 4.90 -22.85
C SER A 14 18.40 6.05 -23.32
N ASN A 15 17.64 6.58 -22.37
CA ASN A 15 17.09 7.93 -22.38
C ASN A 15 16.19 8.30 -23.56
N GLU A 16 15.02 7.70 -23.67
CA GLU A 16 13.85 8.55 -23.90
C GLU A 16 13.69 9.37 -22.62
N GLN A 17 13.96 10.65 -22.72
CA GLN A 17 13.60 11.60 -21.69
C GLN A 17 12.08 11.46 -21.53
N LEU A 18 11.67 10.77 -20.45
CA LEU A 18 10.29 10.83 -20.01
C LEU A 18 10.02 12.32 -19.75
N GLU A 19 9.33 12.97 -20.69
CA GLU A 19 8.79 14.28 -20.46
C GLU A 19 8.10 14.25 -19.10
N PRO A 20 8.40 15.16 -18.19
CA PRO A 20 7.75 15.20 -16.90
C PRO A 20 6.24 15.25 -17.16
N ASN A 21 5.54 14.27 -16.60
CA ASN A 21 4.09 14.21 -16.69
C ASN A 21 3.54 15.61 -16.30
N PRO A 22 2.76 16.29 -17.16
CA PRO A 22 2.31 17.64 -16.85
C PRO A 22 1.67 17.64 -15.47
N ALA A 23 2.07 18.59 -14.64
CA ALA A 23 1.50 18.74 -13.31
C ALA A 23 -0.03 18.73 -13.44
N PRO A 24 -0.74 17.92 -12.65
CA PRO A 24 -2.19 17.83 -12.76
C PRO A 24 -2.77 19.24 -12.64
N SER A 25 -3.65 19.59 -13.58
CA SER A 25 -4.40 20.84 -13.49
C SER A 25 -5.10 20.88 -12.14
N SER A 26 -5.23 22.04 -11.52
CA SER A 26 -5.68 22.29 -10.15
C SER A 26 -7.05 21.69 -9.74
N ALA A 27 -7.61 20.81 -10.54
CA ALA A 27 -8.88 20.13 -10.33
C ALA A 27 -8.80 18.59 -10.41
N GLN A 28 -7.63 17.99 -10.67
CA GLN A 28 -7.51 16.54 -10.78
C GLN A 28 -6.89 15.95 -9.51
N ILE A 29 -7.68 15.12 -8.81
CA ILE A 29 -7.25 14.37 -7.65
C ILE A 29 -6.78 12.98 -8.12
N ILE A 30 -5.61 12.51 -7.71
CA ILE A 30 -5.13 11.18 -8.06
C ILE A 30 -5.84 10.11 -7.22
N GLY A 31 -5.94 8.89 -7.74
CA GLY A 31 -6.63 7.79 -7.05
C GLY A 31 -6.07 7.46 -5.67
N ALA A 32 -4.77 7.61 -5.46
CA ALA A 32 -4.13 7.42 -4.15
C ALA A 32 -4.62 8.45 -3.12
N GLU A 33 -4.75 9.72 -3.52
CA GLU A 33 -5.29 10.79 -2.68
C GLU A 33 -6.77 10.55 -2.34
N ILE A 34 -7.56 10.07 -3.32
CA ILE A 34 -8.97 9.70 -3.08
C ILE A 34 -9.06 8.62 -2.02
N LEU A 35 -8.27 7.56 -2.13
CA LEU A 35 -8.24 6.47 -1.15
C LEU A 35 -7.90 7.00 0.26
N VAL A 36 -6.84 7.78 0.39
CA VAL A 36 -6.38 8.29 1.69
C VAL A 36 -7.41 9.24 2.31
N ARG A 37 -8.04 10.11 1.51
CA ARG A 37 -9.12 10.97 1.97
C ARG A 37 -10.35 10.16 2.43
N ALA A 38 -10.72 9.12 1.68
CA ALA A 38 -11.84 8.25 2.06
C ALA A 38 -11.60 7.55 3.40
N LEU A 39 -10.39 7.01 3.63
CA LEU A 39 -10.02 6.43 4.92
C LEU A 39 -10.15 7.45 6.06
N ALA A 40 -9.71 8.68 5.84
CA ALA A 40 -9.82 9.75 6.82
C ALA A 40 -11.27 10.16 7.10
N GLU A 41 -12.13 10.22 6.08
CA GLU A 41 -13.55 10.54 6.19
C GLU A 41 -14.35 9.43 6.90
N GLU A 42 -13.96 8.17 6.71
CA GLU A 42 -14.52 7.02 7.45
C GLU A 42 -14.04 6.94 8.90
N GLY A 43 -13.20 7.87 9.34
CA GLY A 43 -12.74 7.96 10.72
C GLY A 43 -11.72 6.90 11.12
N VAL A 44 -10.94 6.41 10.15
CA VAL A 44 -9.82 5.51 10.43
C VAL A 44 -8.82 6.22 11.34
N GLU A 45 -8.38 5.55 12.40
CA GLU A 45 -7.40 6.08 13.34
C GLU A 45 -5.99 5.55 13.08
N TYR A 46 -5.90 4.27 12.70
CA TYR A 46 -4.65 3.58 12.47
C TYR A 46 -4.69 2.76 11.19
N VAL A 47 -3.58 2.80 10.45
CA VAL A 47 -3.32 1.92 9.30
C VAL A 47 -2.03 1.15 9.55
N TRP A 48 -2.11 -0.15 9.74
CA TRP A 48 -0.92 -1.00 9.85
C TRP A 48 -0.47 -1.45 8.48
N GLY A 49 0.82 -1.29 8.16
CA GLY A 49 1.24 -1.67 6.83
C GLY A 49 2.74 -1.83 6.63
N TYR A 50 3.07 -2.41 5.48
CA TYR A 50 4.43 -2.53 5.00
C TYR A 50 4.50 -2.06 3.54
N PRO A 51 5.36 -1.08 3.21
CA PRO A 51 5.43 -0.52 1.87
C PRO A 51 5.96 -1.52 0.84
N GLY A 52 5.54 -1.33 -0.41
CA GLY A 52 6.02 -2.08 -1.56
C GLY A 52 5.68 -1.34 -2.86
N GLY A 53 6.24 -1.77 -3.97
CA GLY A 53 6.22 -1.03 -5.23
C GLY A 53 4.84 -0.58 -5.70
N SER A 54 3.80 -1.43 -5.55
CA SER A 54 2.45 -1.12 -6.06
C SER A 54 1.67 -0.13 -5.19
N VAL A 55 2.13 0.17 -3.98
CA VAL A 55 1.44 1.07 -3.04
C VAL A 55 2.21 2.36 -2.73
N LEU A 56 3.31 2.63 -3.45
CA LEU A 56 4.17 3.79 -3.18
C LEU A 56 3.39 5.12 -3.25
N TYR A 57 2.56 5.31 -4.26
CA TYR A 57 1.74 6.53 -4.38
C TYR A 57 0.75 6.69 -3.23
N ILE A 58 0.24 5.59 -2.68
CA ILE A 58 -0.63 5.62 -1.50
C ILE A 58 0.17 6.05 -0.27
N TYR A 59 1.39 5.53 -0.09
CA TYR A 59 2.28 5.93 0.99
C TYR A 59 2.70 7.40 0.88
N ASP A 60 2.91 7.94 -0.32
CA ASP A 60 3.16 9.36 -0.53
C ASP A 60 1.99 10.22 -0.03
N GLU A 61 0.75 9.80 -0.28
CA GLU A 61 -0.43 10.53 0.20
C GLU A 61 -0.65 10.34 1.71
N ILE A 62 -0.36 9.16 2.26
CA ILE A 62 -0.37 8.93 3.71
C ILE A 62 0.61 9.87 4.41
N HIS A 63 1.79 10.11 3.84
CA HIS A 63 2.80 11.01 4.42
C HIS A 63 2.35 12.49 4.46
N LYS A 64 1.43 12.89 3.59
CA LYS A 64 0.95 14.28 3.48
C LYS A 64 -0.21 14.62 4.41
N GLN A 65 -0.82 13.63 5.05
CA GLN A 65 -1.98 13.81 5.90
C GLN A 65 -1.66 13.56 7.39
N GLU A 66 -2.50 14.11 8.28
CA GLU A 66 -2.37 14.01 9.74
C GLU A 66 -3.66 13.49 10.41
N LYS A 67 -4.56 12.89 9.65
CA LYS A 67 -5.89 12.47 10.14
C LYS A 67 -5.86 11.10 10.81
N PHE A 68 -4.96 10.23 10.39
CA PHE A 68 -4.73 8.91 10.96
C PHE A 68 -3.24 8.60 11.02
N GLU A 69 -2.86 7.69 11.89
CA GLU A 69 -1.48 7.26 12.06
C GLU A 69 -1.19 6.00 11.23
N HIS A 70 -0.05 6.02 10.52
CA HIS A 70 0.47 4.83 9.87
C HIS A 70 1.50 4.14 10.78
N ILE A 71 1.25 2.87 11.09
CA ILE A 71 2.14 2.05 11.91
C ILE A 71 2.89 1.07 11.00
N LEU A 72 4.19 1.32 10.84
CA LEU A 72 5.07 0.45 10.06
C LEU A 72 5.29 -0.86 10.80
N VAL A 73 4.94 -1.96 10.14
CA VAL A 73 5.20 -3.32 10.63
C VAL A 73 6.45 -3.88 9.95
N ARG A 74 6.90 -5.06 10.41
CA ARG A 74 8.03 -5.80 9.79
C ARG A 74 7.59 -7.01 8.96
N HIS A 75 6.30 -7.32 8.96
CA HIS A 75 5.70 -8.41 8.20
C HIS A 75 4.20 -8.16 8.06
N GLU A 76 3.63 -8.42 6.90
CA GLU A 76 2.24 -8.12 6.59
C GLU A 76 1.24 -8.93 7.43
N GLN A 77 1.59 -10.17 7.79
CA GLN A 77 0.80 -10.95 8.75
C GLN A 77 0.64 -10.21 10.08
N GLY A 78 1.73 -9.58 10.56
CA GLY A 78 1.70 -8.76 11.76
C GLY A 78 0.79 -7.53 11.61
N ALA A 79 0.75 -6.90 10.41
CA ALA A 79 -0.17 -5.80 10.14
C ALA A 79 -1.63 -6.21 10.32
N VAL A 80 -2.00 -7.32 9.69
CA VAL A 80 -3.40 -7.81 9.74
C VAL A 80 -3.78 -8.26 11.14
N HIS A 81 -2.91 -8.96 11.87
CA HIS A 81 -3.20 -9.33 13.26
C HIS A 81 -3.26 -8.12 14.21
N ALA A 82 -2.47 -7.07 13.97
CA ALA A 82 -2.58 -5.84 14.75
C ALA A 82 -3.92 -5.12 14.49
N ALA A 83 -4.34 -5.04 13.22
CA ALA A 83 -5.63 -4.50 12.83
C ALA A 83 -6.80 -5.33 13.42
N ASP A 84 -6.72 -6.66 13.38
CA ASP A 84 -7.67 -7.57 14.01
C ASP A 84 -7.76 -7.33 15.54
N GLY A 85 -6.61 -7.24 16.21
CA GLY A 85 -6.54 -6.95 17.65
C GLY A 85 -7.15 -5.58 18.01
N PHE A 86 -6.88 -4.57 17.19
CA PHE A 86 -7.48 -3.24 17.36
C PHE A 86 -9.00 -3.29 17.21
N ALA A 87 -9.50 -3.99 16.18
CA ALA A 87 -10.93 -4.11 15.96
C ALA A 87 -11.63 -4.83 17.12
N ARG A 88 -11.05 -5.89 17.64
CA ARG A 88 -11.57 -6.61 18.83
C ARG A 88 -11.59 -5.73 20.09
N ALA A 89 -10.55 -4.94 20.29
CA ALA A 89 -10.41 -4.12 21.50
C ALA A 89 -11.26 -2.84 21.47
N SER A 90 -11.38 -2.21 20.29
CA SER A 90 -12.04 -0.90 20.14
C SER A 90 -13.48 -0.98 19.66
N GLY A 91 -13.89 -2.07 19.03
CA GLY A 91 -15.17 -2.21 18.31
C GLY A 91 -15.20 -1.44 16.97
N LYS A 92 -14.06 -0.91 16.51
CA LYS A 92 -13.91 -0.20 15.23
C LYS A 92 -13.36 -1.12 14.16
N VAL A 93 -13.42 -0.68 12.90
CA VAL A 93 -12.84 -1.44 11.79
C VAL A 93 -11.32 -1.33 11.84
N GLY A 94 -10.63 -2.47 11.75
CA GLY A 94 -9.18 -2.52 11.59
C GLY A 94 -8.77 -2.30 10.14
N VAL A 95 -7.68 -1.58 9.89
CA VAL A 95 -7.22 -1.32 8.52
C VAL A 95 -5.77 -1.74 8.35
N ALA A 96 -5.50 -2.60 7.38
CA ALA A 96 -4.16 -3.00 7.00
C ALA A 96 -3.88 -2.65 5.54
N LEU A 97 -2.69 -2.13 5.25
CA LEU A 97 -2.22 -1.80 3.90
C LEU A 97 -1.03 -2.66 3.53
N VAL A 98 -1.19 -3.49 2.52
CA VAL A 98 -0.14 -4.39 2.03
C VAL A 98 0.07 -4.24 0.53
N THR A 99 1.29 -4.51 0.06
CA THR A 99 1.58 -4.47 -1.37
C THR A 99 1.03 -5.71 -2.07
N SER A 100 0.89 -5.66 -3.39
CA SER A 100 0.52 -6.81 -4.22
C SER A 100 1.54 -7.96 -4.13
N GLY A 101 1.15 -9.15 -4.58
CA GLY A 101 2.02 -10.33 -4.60
C GLY A 101 2.31 -10.86 -3.20
N PRO A 102 3.60 -10.93 -2.78
CA PRO A 102 3.97 -11.51 -1.50
C PRO A 102 3.37 -10.77 -0.29
N GLY A 103 3.11 -9.47 -0.40
CA GLY A 103 2.43 -8.73 0.65
C GLY A 103 1.03 -9.24 0.94
N VAL A 104 0.24 -9.45 -0.11
CA VAL A 104 -1.12 -10.03 0.03
C VAL A 104 -1.06 -11.47 0.53
N THR A 105 -0.16 -12.30 -0.01
CA THR A 105 -0.06 -13.70 0.43
C THR A 105 0.39 -13.84 1.88
N ASN A 106 1.25 -12.95 2.36
CA ASN A 106 1.63 -12.89 3.77
C ASN A 106 0.49 -12.45 4.70
N ALA A 107 -0.48 -11.71 4.19
CA ALA A 107 -1.64 -11.26 4.95
C ALA A 107 -2.73 -12.34 5.13
N VAL A 108 -2.73 -13.40 4.31
CA VAL A 108 -3.82 -14.40 4.22
C VAL A 108 -4.16 -15.00 5.58
N THR A 109 -3.17 -15.37 6.39
CA THR A 109 -3.41 -15.97 7.72
C THR A 109 -4.22 -15.03 8.62
N GLY A 110 -3.84 -13.75 8.68
CA GLY A 110 -4.55 -12.76 9.49
C GLY A 110 -5.97 -12.49 8.96
N ILE A 111 -6.14 -12.40 7.65
CA ILE A 111 -7.46 -12.25 7.02
C ILE A 111 -8.35 -13.46 7.33
N ALA A 112 -7.81 -14.68 7.22
CA ALA A 112 -8.55 -15.89 7.55
C ALA A 112 -8.99 -15.92 9.03
N THR A 113 -8.12 -15.48 9.94
CA THR A 113 -8.43 -15.37 11.37
C THR A 113 -9.58 -14.40 11.61
N ALA A 114 -9.49 -13.19 11.08
CA ALA A 114 -10.54 -12.18 11.20
C ALA A 114 -11.87 -12.65 10.59
N TYR A 115 -11.81 -13.29 9.41
CA TYR A 115 -12.98 -13.82 8.72
C TYR A 115 -13.70 -14.90 9.55
N MET A 116 -12.97 -15.86 10.11
CA MET A 116 -13.55 -16.95 10.90
C MET A 116 -14.25 -16.47 12.16
N ASP A 117 -13.79 -15.37 12.74
CA ASP A 117 -14.33 -14.78 13.96
C ASP A 117 -15.28 -13.59 13.70
N SER A 118 -15.55 -13.28 12.42
CA SER A 118 -16.40 -12.14 12.01
C SER A 118 -15.89 -10.79 12.55
N VAL A 119 -14.57 -10.61 12.61
CA VAL A 119 -13.94 -9.36 13.03
C VAL A 119 -13.92 -8.37 11.87
N PRO A 120 -14.36 -7.10 12.05
CA PRO A 120 -14.37 -6.10 11.00
C PRO A 120 -12.95 -5.63 10.66
N LEU A 121 -12.48 -6.00 9.47
CA LEU A 121 -11.14 -5.71 8.97
C LEU A 121 -11.17 -5.36 7.47
#